data_b33251f2ff0651ff722df226c34f301a
#
_entry.id   b33251f2ff0651ff722df226c34f301a
#
_cell.length_a   1.000
_cell.length_b   1.000
_cell.length_c   1.000
_cell.angle_alpha   90.00
_cell.angle_beta   90.00
_cell.angle_gamma   90.00
#
_symmetry.space_group_name_H-M   'P 1'
#
loop_
_entity.id
_entity.type
_entity.pdbx_description
1 polymer ?
#
loop_
_entity_poly.entity_id
_entity_poly.type
_entity_poly.pdbx_seq_one_letter_code
_entity_poly.pdbx_strand_id
1 'polypeptide(L)'
;RSHAEEVIRWNAQTVAARLRVLADDILYHRLPTRFTMEKQIGALEKIARQHPDNPVGQFCYWHFSRIARVLRTQKPLYARDLLADKQRRMPLLPALKSYLSLKSPALRNAGRLSVMLSVASLMGTALHLPKSYWILMTVLLVTQNGYGATRLRIVNRSVGTVVGLIIAGVALHFKIPEGYTLTLMLITTLASYLILRKNYGWATVGFTITAVYTLQLLWLNGEQYILPRLIDTIIGCLIAFGGTVWLWPQWQSGLLRKNAHDALEAYQEAIRLILSEDPQPTPLAWQRMRVNQAHNTLYNSLNQAMQEPAFNS
;
A
#
# COMPACT_ATOMS: atom_id res chain seq x y z
N ARG A 1 13.60 -19.81 -45.83
CA ARG A 1 12.53 -19.30 -44.93
C ARG A 1 11.60 -18.41 -45.74
N SER A 2 10.32 -18.70 -45.82
CA SER A 2 9.39 -18.01 -46.68
C SER A 2 9.18 -16.55 -46.20
N HIS A 3 9.01 -15.64 -47.13
CA HIS A 3 8.68 -14.23 -46.83
C HIS A 3 7.49 -14.10 -45.86
N ALA A 4 6.56 -15.03 -45.91
CA ALA A 4 5.42 -15.10 -44.99
C ALA A 4 5.84 -15.34 -43.51
N GLU A 5 6.84 -16.19 -43.24
CA GLU A 5 7.35 -16.42 -41.87
C GLU A 5 8.03 -15.19 -41.29
N GLU A 6 8.73 -14.44 -42.11
CA GLU A 6 9.41 -13.21 -41.70
C GLU A 6 8.41 -12.12 -41.33
N VAL A 7 7.36 -11.95 -42.13
CA VAL A 7 6.27 -11.00 -41.85
C VAL A 7 5.47 -11.38 -40.62
N ILE A 8 5.19 -12.69 -40.40
CA ILE A 8 4.53 -13.19 -39.19
C ILE A 8 5.39 -12.85 -37.97
N ARG A 9 6.65 -13.16 -38.01
CA ARG A 9 7.61 -12.95 -36.92
C ARG A 9 7.71 -11.46 -36.55
N TRP A 10 7.84 -10.59 -37.55
CA TRP A 10 7.92 -9.14 -37.34
C TRP A 10 6.64 -8.58 -36.71
N ASN A 11 5.45 -8.94 -37.23
CA ASN A 11 4.18 -8.49 -36.68
C ASN A 11 3.95 -9.03 -35.27
N ALA A 12 4.29 -10.29 -34.98
CA ALA A 12 4.18 -10.88 -33.65
C ALA A 12 5.09 -10.18 -32.63
N GLN A 13 6.32 -9.85 -33.01
CA GLN A 13 7.26 -9.11 -32.17
C GLN A 13 6.76 -7.68 -31.88
N THR A 14 6.22 -7.01 -32.90
CA THR A 14 5.66 -5.66 -32.74
C THR A 14 4.45 -5.65 -31.82
N VAL A 15 3.57 -6.64 -31.92
CA VAL A 15 2.42 -6.80 -31.02
C VAL A 15 2.91 -7.10 -29.59
N ALA A 16 3.87 -8.00 -29.44
CA ALA A 16 4.42 -8.32 -28.10
C ALA A 16 5.08 -7.09 -27.43
N ALA A 17 5.83 -6.28 -28.20
CA ALA A 17 6.41 -5.04 -27.68
C ALA A 17 5.34 -4.03 -27.22
N ARG A 18 4.27 -3.85 -28.02
CA ARG A 18 3.15 -2.99 -27.66
C ARG A 18 2.35 -3.49 -26.47
N LEU A 19 2.19 -4.80 -26.32
CA LEU A 19 1.57 -5.40 -25.13
C LEU A 19 2.41 -5.19 -23.87
N ARG A 20 3.74 -5.18 -23.98
CA ARG A 20 4.63 -4.83 -22.87
C ARG A 20 4.46 -3.38 -22.44
N VAL A 21 4.45 -2.44 -23.39
CA VAL A 21 4.20 -1.02 -23.07
C VAL A 21 2.84 -0.84 -22.40
N LEU A 22 1.81 -1.52 -22.88
CA LEU A 22 0.47 -1.49 -22.26
C LEU A 22 0.51 -2.09 -20.84
N ALA A 23 1.25 -3.17 -20.63
CA ALA A 23 1.41 -3.76 -19.30
C ALA A 23 2.14 -2.80 -18.35
N ASP A 24 3.15 -2.09 -18.82
CA ASP A 24 3.87 -1.08 -18.05
C ASP A 24 2.99 0.13 -17.72
N ASP A 25 2.20 0.64 -18.68
CA ASP A 25 1.24 1.72 -18.44
C ASP A 25 0.20 1.33 -17.38
N ILE A 26 -0.22 0.07 -17.38
CA ILE A 26 -1.15 -0.47 -16.39
C ILE A 26 -0.48 -0.59 -15.02
N LEU A 27 0.75 -1.11 -14.95
CA LEU A 27 1.52 -1.25 -13.72
C LEU A 27 1.79 0.08 -13.05
N TYR A 28 2.10 1.11 -13.83
CA TYR A 28 2.43 2.45 -13.32
C TYR A 28 1.23 3.39 -13.23
N HIS A 29 -0.02 2.88 -13.33
CA HIS A 29 -1.26 3.66 -13.30
C HIS A 29 -1.29 4.83 -14.30
N ARG A 30 -0.60 4.70 -15.42
CA ARG A 30 -0.67 5.66 -16.51
C ARG A 30 -1.94 5.37 -17.33
N LEU A 31 -2.60 6.42 -17.84
CA LEU A 31 -3.70 6.24 -18.78
C LEU A 31 -3.12 5.60 -20.05
N PRO A 32 -3.59 4.42 -20.47
CA PRO A 32 -3.06 3.77 -21.65
C PRO A 32 -3.28 4.68 -22.86
N THR A 33 -2.21 4.98 -23.55
CA THR A 33 -2.26 5.61 -24.87
C THR A 33 -3.14 4.76 -25.79
N ARG A 34 -3.93 5.38 -26.68
CA ARG A 34 -4.82 4.66 -27.60
C ARG A 34 -4.08 3.50 -28.27
N PHE A 35 -4.46 2.29 -27.89
CA PHE A 35 -3.83 1.07 -28.34
C PHE A 35 -4.48 0.65 -29.66
N THR A 36 -3.82 0.89 -30.78
CA THR A 36 -4.28 0.49 -32.10
C THR A 36 -3.37 -0.58 -32.69
N MET A 37 -3.89 -1.79 -32.84
CA MET A 37 -3.20 -2.92 -33.50
C MET A 37 -3.80 -3.24 -34.90
N GLU A 38 -4.61 -2.34 -35.44
CA GLU A 38 -5.37 -2.61 -36.66
C GLU A 38 -4.50 -2.97 -37.85
N LYS A 39 -3.38 -2.25 -38.04
CA LYS A 39 -2.45 -2.50 -39.15
C LYS A 39 -1.78 -3.87 -39.04
N GLN A 40 -1.34 -4.27 -37.82
CA GLN A 40 -0.66 -5.55 -37.59
C GLN A 40 -1.64 -6.73 -37.71
N ILE A 41 -2.87 -6.56 -37.21
CA ILE A 41 -3.91 -7.58 -37.32
C ILE A 41 -4.36 -7.75 -38.78
N GLY A 42 -4.53 -6.65 -39.52
CA GLY A 42 -4.85 -6.70 -40.94
C GLY A 42 -3.75 -7.39 -41.77
N ALA A 43 -2.47 -7.18 -41.44
CA ALA A 43 -1.37 -7.88 -42.09
C ALA A 43 -1.40 -9.40 -41.78
N LEU A 44 -1.66 -9.79 -40.52
CA LEU A 44 -1.79 -11.19 -40.13
C LEU A 44 -3.04 -11.86 -40.75
N GLU A 45 -4.15 -11.13 -40.87
CA GLU A 45 -5.36 -11.60 -41.54
C GLU A 45 -5.09 -11.90 -43.02
N LYS A 46 -4.39 -11.00 -43.71
CA LYS A 46 -4.02 -11.20 -45.11
C LYS A 46 -3.18 -12.45 -45.30
N ILE A 47 -2.19 -12.67 -44.44
CA ILE A 47 -1.33 -13.87 -44.50
C ILE A 47 -2.12 -15.13 -44.16
N ALA A 48 -2.96 -15.10 -43.12
CA ALA A 48 -3.79 -16.24 -42.74
C ALA A 48 -4.76 -16.66 -43.87
N ARG A 49 -5.31 -15.69 -44.64
CA ARG A 49 -6.17 -15.97 -45.79
C ARG A 49 -5.38 -16.48 -46.99
N GLN A 50 -4.17 -15.98 -47.22
CA GLN A 50 -3.29 -16.40 -48.34
C GLN A 50 -2.63 -17.77 -48.15
N HIS A 51 -2.39 -18.14 -46.88
CA HIS A 51 -1.73 -19.39 -46.48
C HIS A 51 -2.55 -20.12 -45.41
N PRO A 52 -3.68 -20.75 -45.79
CA PRO A 52 -4.57 -21.43 -44.82
C PRO A 52 -3.88 -22.63 -44.14
N ASP A 53 -2.89 -23.22 -44.78
CA ASP A 53 -2.12 -24.36 -44.26
C ASP A 53 -1.02 -23.98 -43.28
N ASN A 54 -0.80 -22.69 -43.05
CA ASN A 54 0.23 -22.24 -42.12
C ASN A 54 -0.34 -22.11 -40.68
N PRO A 55 -0.08 -23.09 -39.78
CA PRO A 55 -0.71 -23.13 -38.46
C PRO A 55 -0.24 -21.94 -37.58
N VAL A 56 0.97 -21.44 -37.77
CA VAL A 56 1.53 -20.32 -36.99
C VAL A 56 0.83 -19.01 -37.37
N GLY A 57 0.59 -18.78 -38.68
CA GLY A 57 -0.14 -17.59 -39.17
C GLY A 57 -1.59 -17.57 -38.65
N GLN A 58 -2.28 -18.71 -38.74
CA GLN A 58 -3.64 -18.89 -38.22
C GLN A 58 -3.71 -18.64 -36.70
N PHE A 59 -2.79 -19.26 -35.95
CA PHE A 59 -2.69 -19.09 -34.49
C PHE A 59 -2.46 -17.61 -34.11
N CYS A 60 -1.49 -16.94 -34.71
CA CYS A 60 -1.19 -15.53 -34.42
C CYS A 60 -2.38 -14.62 -34.76
N TYR A 61 -3.02 -14.79 -35.93
CA TYR A 61 -4.18 -14.01 -36.30
C TYR A 61 -5.34 -14.21 -35.34
N TRP A 62 -5.67 -15.44 -35.01
CA TRP A 62 -6.78 -15.77 -34.14
C TRP A 62 -6.60 -15.21 -32.72
N HIS A 63 -5.41 -15.37 -32.13
CA HIS A 63 -5.14 -14.87 -30.78
C HIS A 63 -5.05 -13.34 -30.73
N PHE A 64 -4.35 -12.72 -31.67
CA PHE A 64 -4.18 -11.25 -31.66
C PHE A 64 -5.46 -10.52 -32.02
N SER A 65 -6.27 -11.03 -32.94
CA SER A 65 -7.59 -10.47 -33.27
C SER A 65 -8.52 -10.51 -32.05
N ARG A 66 -8.42 -11.57 -31.26
CA ARG A 66 -9.18 -11.77 -30.04
C ARG A 66 -8.76 -10.78 -28.94
N ILE A 67 -7.45 -10.64 -28.69
CA ILE A 67 -6.90 -9.65 -27.77
C ILE A 67 -7.33 -8.22 -28.18
N ALA A 68 -7.22 -7.90 -29.45
CA ALA A 68 -7.63 -6.58 -29.95
C ALA A 68 -9.14 -6.33 -29.81
N ARG A 69 -9.98 -7.37 -30.00
CA ARG A 69 -11.43 -7.27 -29.78
C ARG A 69 -11.73 -6.95 -28.33
N VAL A 70 -11.09 -7.65 -27.38
CA VAL A 70 -11.23 -7.40 -25.95
C VAL A 70 -10.77 -5.98 -25.59
N LEU A 71 -9.64 -5.52 -26.13
CA LEU A 71 -9.13 -4.17 -25.90
C LEU A 71 -9.98 -3.08 -26.53
N ARG A 72 -10.63 -3.34 -27.68
CA ARG A 72 -11.49 -2.39 -28.38
C ARG A 72 -12.87 -2.23 -27.71
N THR A 73 -13.43 -3.31 -27.16
CA THR A 73 -14.73 -3.30 -26.47
C THR A 73 -14.67 -2.70 -25.07
N GLN A 74 -13.46 -2.45 -24.54
CA GLN A 74 -13.30 -1.71 -23.30
C GLN A 74 -13.70 -0.24 -23.52
N LYS A 75 -14.99 0.08 -23.33
CA LYS A 75 -15.35 1.41 -22.84
C LYS A 75 -14.49 1.65 -21.59
N PRO A 76 -13.92 2.86 -21.40
CA PRO A 76 -13.24 3.15 -20.15
C PRO A 76 -14.26 2.92 -19.02
N LEU A 77 -14.16 1.74 -18.41
CA LEU A 77 -14.89 1.45 -17.19
C LEU A 77 -14.28 2.39 -16.17
N TYR A 78 -14.94 3.53 -15.98
CA TYR A 78 -14.57 4.43 -14.90
C TYR A 78 -14.62 3.62 -13.63
N ALA A 79 -13.56 3.70 -12.82
CA ALA A 79 -13.49 3.05 -11.51
C ALA A 79 -14.75 3.32 -10.66
N ARG A 80 -15.47 4.40 -10.97
CA ARG A 80 -16.75 4.80 -10.41
C ARG A 80 -17.88 3.79 -10.69
N ASP A 81 -17.95 3.18 -11.88
CA ASP A 81 -19.02 2.23 -12.20
C ASP A 81 -18.76 0.86 -11.57
N LEU A 82 -17.48 0.49 -11.44
CA LEU A 82 -17.04 -0.71 -10.72
C LEU A 82 -17.23 -0.58 -9.20
N LEU A 83 -17.10 0.63 -8.66
CA LEU A 83 -17.32 0.93 -7.25
C LEU A 83 -18.82 1.06 -6.94
N ALA A 84 -19.65 1.48 -7.88
CA ALA A 84 -21.09 1.64 -7.69
C ALA A 84 -21.80 0.30 -7.45
N ASP A 85 -21.37 -0.77 -8.12
CA ASP A 85 -21.94 -2.11 -7.91
C ASP A 85 -21.49 -2.72 -6.55
N LYS A 86 -20.32 -2.37 -6.05
CA LYS A 86 -19.84 -2.78 -4.71
C LYS A 86 -20.53 -2.02 -3.56
N GLN A 87 -21.19 -0.91 -3.86
CA GLN A 87 -22.00 -0.14 -2.91
C GLN A 87 -23.46 -0.66 -2.79
N ARG A 88 -23.76 -1.90 -3.14
CA ARG A 88 -24.91 -2.57 -2.54
C ARG A 88 -24.67 -2.55 -1.04
N ARG A 89 -25.30 -1.56 -0.39
CA ARG A 89 -25.25 -1.33 1.05
C ARG A 89 -25.62 -2.64 1.73
N MET A 90 -24.59 -3.38 2.17
CA MET A 90 -24.88 -4.50 3.07
C MET A 90 -25.67 -3.92 4.23
N PRO A 91 -26.79 -4.52 4.62
CA PRO A 91 -27.53 -4.06 5.77
C PRO A 91 -26.56 -3.99 6.96
N LEU A 92 -26.58 -2.87 7.70
CA LEU A 92 -25.59 -2.56 8.74
C LEU A 92 -25.45 -3.66 9.79
N LEU A 93 -26.57 -4.31 10.15
CA LEU A 93 -26.59 -5.36 11.18
C LEU A 93 -25.78 -6.62 10.83
N PRO A 94 -25.93 -7.27 9.64
CA PRO A 94 -25.07 -8.41 9.28
C PRO A 94 -23.61 -8.01 9.07
N ALA A 95 -23.34 -6.80 8.55
CA ALA A 95 -21.99 -6.29 8.45
C ALA A 95 -21.35 -6.14 9.84
N LEU A 96 -22.05 -5.52 10.79
CA LEU A 96 -21.58 -5.35 12.16
C LEU A 96 -21.33 -6.71 12.84
N LYS A 97 -22.22 -7.68 12.67
CA LYS A 97 -22.07 -9.04 13.22
C LYS A 97 -20.84 -9.76 12.65
N SER A 98 -20.50 -9.55 11.38
CA SER A 98 -19.31 -10.13 10.76
C SER A 98 -18.02 -9.54 11.33
N TYR A 99 -18.00 -8.24 11.66
CA TYR A 99 -16.86 -7.57 12.28
C TYR A 99 -16.71 -7.90 13.78
N LEU A 100 -17.79 -8.17 14.49
CA LEU A 100 -17.79 -8.53 15.93
C LEU A 100 -17.44 -10.00 16.20
N SER A 101 -17.16 -10.81 15.18
CA SER A 101 -16.67 -12.17 15.35
C SER A 101 -15.24 -12.17 15.90
N LEU A 102 -14.95 -12.97 16.95
CA LEU A 102 -13.59 -13.17 17.50
C LEU A 102 -12.59 -13.70 16.47
N LYS A 103 -13.07 -14.26 15.36
CA LYS A 103 -12.25 -14.68 14.22
C LYS A 103 -11.90 -13.52 13.29
N SER A 104 -12.57 -12.37 13.43
CA SER A 104 -12.34 -11.19 12.60
C SER A 104 -10.98 -10.57 12.91
N PRO A 105 -10.10 -10.34 11.89
CA PRO A 105 -8.84 -9.63 12.06
C PRO A 105 -9.05 -8.20 12.58
N ALA A 106 -10.16 -7.57 12.20
CA ALA A 106 -10.50 -6.21 12.62
C ALA A 106 -10.74 -6.15 14.14
N LEU A 107 -11.51 -7.10 14.71
CA LEU A 107 -11.77 -7.15 16.14
C LEU A 107 -10.50 -7.44 16.95
N ARG A 108 -9.66 -8.36 16.46
CA ARG A 108 -8.37 -8.67 17.12
C ARG A 108 -7.45 -7.44 17.13
N ASN A 109 -7.37 -6.71 16.02
CA ASN A 109 -6.57 -5.49 15.94
C ASN A 109 -7.11 -4.39 16.86
N ALA A 110 -8.43 -4.20 16.89
CA ALA A 110 -9.07 -3.25 17.79
C ALA A 110 -8.84 -3.63 19.27
N GLY A 111 -9.03 -4.89 19.64
CA GLY A 111 -8.79 -5.40 20.98
C GLY A 111 -7.33 -5.23 21.42
N ARG A 112 -6.37 -5.59 20.54
CA ARG A 112 -4.94 -5.38 20.78
C ARG A 112 -4.63 -3.90 21.02
N LEU A 113 -5.12 -3.02 20.17
CA LEU A 113 -4.89 -1.58 20.30
C LEU A 113 -5.52 -1.03 21.58
N SER A 114 -6.73 -1.45 21.94
CA SER A 114 -7.41 -1.05 23.18
C SER A 114 -6.58 -1.45 24.42
N VAL A 115 -6.09 -2.68 24.48
CA VAL A 115 -5.25 -3.14 25.59
C VAL A 115 -3.95 -2.32 25.67
N MET A 116 -3.27 -2.10 24.54
CA MET A 116 -2.05 -1.30 24.52
C MET A 116 -2.29 0.16 24.97
N LEU A 117 -3.39 0.76 24.55
CA LEU A 117 -3.74 2.12 24.97
C LEU A 117 -4.11 2.18 26.46
N SER A 118 -4.80 1.18 26.99
CA SER A 118 -5.10 1.09 28.43
C SER A 118 -3.80 0.95 29.25
N VAL A 119 -2.87 0.10 28.83
CA VAL A 119 -1.55 -0.04 29.47
C VAL A 119 -0.77 1.26 29.38
N ALA A 120 -0.78 1.95 28.24
CA ALA A 120 -0.13 3.24 28.04
C ALA A 120 -0.71 4.32 28.97
N SER A 121 -2.03 4.35 29.14
CA SER A 121 -2.69 5.26 30.06
C SER A 121 -2.30 4.99 31.52
N LEU A 122 -2.34 3.72 31.94
CA LEU A 122 -1.95 3.32 33.29
C LEU A 122 -0.48 3.63 33.59
N MET A 123 0.42 3.37 32.64
CA MET A 123 1.85 3.69 32.79
C MET A 123 2.08 5.20 32.92
N GLY A 124 1.39 5.99 32.11
CA GLY A 124 1.50 7.46 32.14
C GLY A 124 1.03 8.05 33.48
N THR A 125 -0.06 7.52 34.05
CA THR A 125 -0.57 7.93 35.36
C THR A 125 0.32 7.43 36.51
N ALA A 126 0.75 6.17 36.46
CA ALA A 126 1.58 5.56 37.50
C ALA A 126 2.97 6.23 37.63
N LEU A 127 3.57 6.63 36.51
CA LEU A 127 4.87 7.30 36.47
C LEU A 127 4.78 8.83 36.67
N HIS A 128 3.57 9.39 36.87
CA HIS A 128 3.33 10.83 37.03
C HIS A 128 4.00 11.68 35.93
N LEU A 129 4.06 11.15 34.70
CA LEU A 129 4.72 11.84 33.58
C LEU A 129 3.91 13.08 33.14
N PRO A 130 4.57 14.24 32.98
CA PRO A 130 3.89 15.42 32.47
C PRO A 130 3.47 15.15 31.02
N LYS A 131 2.20 15.46 30.70
CA LYS A 131 1.66 15.26 29.33
C LYS A 131 1.65 13.80 28.86
N SER A 132 1.33 12.85 29.75
CA SER A 132 1.31 11.39 29.49
C SER A 132 0.48 10.94 28.27
N TYR A 133 -0.41 11.78 27.73
CA TYR A 133 -1.12 11.52 26.47
C TYR A 133 -0.17 11.32 25.28
N TRP A 134 1.09 11.74 25.37
CA TRP A 134 2.08 11.47 24.32
C TRP A 134 2.47 10.01 24.20
N ILE A 135 2.40 9.25 25.30
CA ILE A 135 2.60 7.78 25.26
C ILE A 135 1.49 7.16 24.39
N LEU A 136 0.22 7.54 24.65
CA LEU A 136 -0.94 7.06 23.89
C LEU A 136 -0.82 7.40 22.40
N MET A 137 -0.46 8.65 22.09
CA MET A 137 -0.23 9.10 20.71
C MET A 137 0.90 8.28 20.03
N THR A 138 1.97 7.98 20.76
CA THR A 138 3.07 7.17 20.21
C THR A 138 2.60 5.75 19.92
N VAL A 139 1.90 5.09 20.87
CA VAL A 139 1.33 3.76 20.67
C VAL A 139 0.42 3.73 19.44
N LEU A 140 -0.50 4.72 19.34
CA LEU A 140 -1.46 4.81 18.22
C LEU A 140 -0.75 4.97 16.86
N LEU A 141 0.25 5.85 16.77
CA LEU A 141 0.94 6.16 15.52
C LEU A 141 1.91 5.07 15.06
N VAL A 142 2.48 4.33 16.02
CA VAL A 142 3.50 3.31 15.75
C VAL A 142 2.88 1.95 15.44
N THR A 143 1.75 1.61 16.08
CA THR A 143 1.07 0.33 15.88
C THR A 143 0.55 0.19 14.47
N GLN A 144 0.97 -0.87 13.78
CA GLN A 144 0.54 -1.22 12.43
C GLN A 144 0.02 -2.66 12.35
N ASN A 145 -0.59 -2.99 11.23
CA ASN A 145 -1.01 -4.36 10.94
C ASN A 145 0.22 -5.17 10.51
N GLY A 146 0.79 -5.93 11.43
CA GLY A 146 1.96 -6.78 11.19
C GLY A 146 3.23 -6.32 11.90
N TYR A 147 4.10 -7.31 12.19
CA TYR A 147 5.35 -7.12 12.93
C TYR A 147 6.33 -6.20 12.20
N GLY A 148 6.61 -6.48 10.92
CA GLY A 148 7.61 -5.73 10.15
C GLY A 148 7.25 -4.26 10.00
N ALA A 149 5.98 -3.96 9.69
CA ALA A 149 5.50 -2.59 9.55
C ALA A 149 5.59 -1.82 10.88
N THR A 150 5.23 -2.46 12.01
CA THR A 150 5.34 -1.85 13.34
C THR A 150 6.80 -1.61 13.71
N ARG A 151 7.71 -2.59 13.50
CA ARG A 151 9.15 -2.42 13.76
C ARG A 151 9.74 -1.24 12.98
N LEU A 152 9.46 -1.16 11.69
CA LEU A 152 9.94 -0.03 10.87
C LEU A 152 9.43 1.32 11.39
N ARG A 153 8.17 1.38 11.81
CA ARG A 153 7.59 2.60 12.40
C ARG A 153 8.20 2.95 13.75
N ILE A 154 8.50 1.97 14.59
CA ILE A 154 9.22 2.17 15.86
C ILE A 154 10.57 2.83 15.61
N VAL A 155 11.39 2.23 14.72
CA VAL A 155 12.72 2.77 14.40
C VAL A 155 12.62 4.20 13.86
N ASN A 156 11.76 4.42 12.86
CA ASN A 156 11.58 5.74 12.26
C ASN A 156 11.05 6.77 13.27
N ARG A 157 10.17 6.37 14.20
CA ARG A 157 9.65 7.24 15.25
C ARG A 157 10.71 7.59 16.26
N SER A 158 11.47 6.60 16.76
CA SER A 158 12.53 6.80 17.74
C SER A 158 13.63 7.68 17.19
N VAL A 159 14.18 7.35 16.02
CA VAL A 159 15.23 8.14 15.37
C VAL A 159 14.73 9.55 15.04
N GLY A 160 13.55 9.66 14.44
CA GLY A 160 12.97 10.98 14.10
C GLY A 160 12.69 11.85 15.33
N THR A 161 12.27 11.25 16.45
CA THR A 161 12.07 11.98 17.71
C THR A 161 13.40 12.46 18.28
N VAL A 162 14.44 11.61 18.36
CA VAL A 162 15.76 11.99 18.85
C VAL A 162 16.35 13.15 18.03
N VAL A 163 16.37 13.00 16.70
CA VAL A 163 16.87 14.06 15.79
C VAL A 163 16.05 15.35 15.95
N GLY A 164 14.73 15.25 16.00
CA GLY A 164 13.83 16.38 16.19
C GLY A 164 14.05 17.12 17.52
N LEU A 165 14.25 16.35 18.61
CA LEU A 165 14.54 16.93 19.94
C LEU A 165 15.90 17.64 19.99
N ILE A 166 16.94 17.06 19.34
CA ILE A 166 18.25 17.70 19.25
C ILE A 166 18.13 19.04 18.50
N ILE A 167 17.47 19.04 17.34
CA ILE A 167 17.29 20.27 16.54
C ILE A 167 16.48 21.30 17.33
N ALA A 168 15.37 20.90 17.95
CA ALA A 168 14.54 21.79 18.73
C ALA A 168 15.29 22.36 19.95
N GLY A 169 16.05 21.52 20.69
CA GLY A 169 16.83 21.93 21.85
C GLY A 169 17.92 22.92 21.49
N VAL A 170 18.68 22.65 20.41
CA VAL A 170 19.70 23.57 19.91
C VAL A 170 19.07 24.93 19.54
N ALA A 171 17.96 24.91 18.82
CA ALA A 171 17.29 26.12 18.38
C ALA A 171 16.69 26.94 19.56
N LEU A 172 16.15 26.26 20.59
CA LEU A 172 15.67 26.92 21.81
C LEU A 172 16.81 27.57 22.60
N HIS A 173 18.00 26.94 22.64
CA HIS A 173 19.18 27.49 23.29
C HIS A 173 19.59 28.86 22.71
N PHE A 174 19.40 29.07 21.41
CA PHE A 174 19.68 30.38 20.78
C PHE A 174 18.62 31.45 21.04
N LYS A 175 17.59 31.17 21.87
CA LYS A 175 16.50 32.09 22.25
C LYS A 175 15.93 32.88 21.09
N ILE A 176 15.50 32.14 20.04
CA ILE A 176 14.90 32.72 18.84
C ILE A 176 13.65 33.55 19.23
N PRO A 177 13.50 34.79 18.74
CA PRO A 177 12.33 35.61 19.02
C PRO A 177 10.99 34.91 18.67
N GLU A 178 9.93 35.16 19.43
CA GLU A 178 8.65 34.46 19.32
C GLU A 178 8.04 34.52 17.92
N GLY A 179 8.17 35.61 17.20
CA GLY A 179 7.68 35.74 15.83
C GLY A 179 8.31 34.74 14.84
N TYR A 180 9.62 34.51 14.98
CA TYR A 180 10.33 33.51 14.16
C TYR A 180 9.98 32.08 14.59
N THR A 181 9.72 31.87 15.88
CA THR A 181 9.30 30.59 16.44
C THR A 181 7.97 30.13 15.82
N LEU A 182 6.98 31.02 15.72
CA LEU A 182 5.71 30.74 15.06
C LEU A 182 5.90 30.37 13.58
N THR A 183 6.70 31.17 12.87
CA THR A 183 6.98 30.92 11.45
C THR A 183 7.68 29.59 11.24
N LEU A 184 8.68 29.25 12.06
CA LEU A 184 9.40 27.99 12.00
C LEU A 184 8.46 26.81 12.30
N MET A 185 7.57 26.93 13.29
CA MET A 185 6.56 25.93 13.62
C MET A 185 5.62 25.67 12.42
N LEU A 186 5.14 26.71 11.76
CA LEU A 186 4.27 26.57 10.59
C LEU A 186 5.00 25.89 9.42
N ILE A 187 6.23 26.30 9.13
CA ILE A 187 7.05 25.71 8.05
C ILE A 187 7.34 24.24 8.34
N THR A 188 7.77 23.89 9.56
CA THR A 188 8.08 22.51 9.94
C THR A 188 6.86 21.63 9.92
N THR A 189 5.69 22.13 10.34
CA THR A 189 4.42 21.43 10.28
C THR A 189 4.03 21.14 8.84
N LEU A 190 4.03 22.15 7.97
CA LEU A 190 3.68 21.99 6.56
C LEU A 190 4.64 21.03 5.86
N ALA A 191 5.94 21.18 6.04
CA ALA A 191 6.96 20.29 5.49
C ALA A 191 6.75 18.84 5.97
N SER A 192 6.40 18.63 7.24
CA SER A 192 6.13 17.30 7.79
C SER A 192 4.94 16.63 7.13
N TYR A 193 3.84 17.34 6.89
CA TYR A 193 2.69 16.80 6.17
C TYR A 193 2.99 16.46 4.72
N LEU A 194 3.76 17.29 4.02
CA LEU A 194 4.17 17.02 2.64
C LEU A 194 5.08 15.79 2.51
N ILE A 195 5.98 15.62 3.49
CA ILE A 195 6.95 14.50 3.50
C ILE A 195 6.31 13.20 4.05
N LEU A 196 5.26 13.29 4.88
CA LEU A 196 4.65 12.15 5.58
C LEU A 196 4.32 10.97 4.67
N ARG A 197 3.86 11.25 3.45
CA ARG A 197 3.51 10.20 2.46
C ARG A 197 4.73 9.51 1.85
N LYS A 198 5.88 10.19 1.82
CA LYS A 198 7.12 9.66 1.21
C LYS A 198 8.04 9.02 2.24
N ASN A 199 8.19 9.68 3.40
CA ASN A 199 9.12 9.21 4.44
C ASN A 199 8.61 9.60 5.83
N TYR A 200 8.12 8.60 6.56
CA TYR A 200 7.58 8.78 7.91
C TYR A 200 8.65 9.25 8.91
N GLY A 201 9.90 8.80 8.79
CA GLY A 201 10.98 9.18 9.70
C GLY A 201 11.27 10.69 9.67
N TRP A 202 11.45 11.26 8.49
CA TRP A 202 11.65 12.71 8.33
C TRP A 202 10.43 13.53 8.75
N ALA A 203 9.22 13.06 8.47
CA ALA A 203 8.00 13.70 8.95
C ALA A 203 7.95 13.73 10.49
N THR A 204 8.42 12.68 11.16
CA THR A 204 8.49 12.60 12.62
C THR A 204 9.45 13.65 13.20
N VAL A 205 10.59 13.92 12.55
CA VAL A 205 11.52 15.01 12.94
C VAL A 205 10.75 16.33 13.03
N GLY A 206 10.08 16.72 11.95
CA GLY A 206 9.36 17.99 11.91
C GLY A 206 8.19 18.05 12.90
N PHE A 207 7.40 16.97 13.05
CA PHE A 207 6.34 16.93 14.06
C PHE A 207 6.88 17.04 15.50
N THR A 208 8.06 16.52 15.76
CA THR A 208 8.68 16.63 17.08
C THR A 208 9.13 18.07 17.34
N ILE A 209 9.77 18.72 16.38
CA ILE A 209 10.11 20.13 16.45
C ILE A 209 8.86 20.98 16.69
N THR A 210 7.82 20.78 15.89
CA THR A 210 6.53 21.47 16.04
C THR A 210 5.94 21.29 17.44
N ALA A 211 5.98 20.08 18.00
CA ALA A 211 5.43 19.81 19.34
C ALA A 211 6.18 20.59 20.44
N VAL A 212 7.51 20.63 20.37
CA VAL A 212 8.33 21.37 21.35
C VAL A 212 8.09 22.87 21.24
N TYR A 213 8.05 23.41 20.02
CA TYR A 213 7.79 24.84 19.80
C TYR A 213 6.37 25.24 20.17
N THR A 214 5.36 24.37 19.99
CA THR A 214 4.00 24.62 20.48
C THR A 214 3.98 24.81 22.00
N LEU A 215 4.73 23.99 22.74
CA LEU A 215 4.84 24.16 24.19
C LEU A 215 5.57 25.42 24.60
N GLN A 216 6.60 25.81 23.85
CA GLN A 216 7.31 27.07 24.06
C GLN A 216 6.38 28.29 23.88
N LEU A 217 5.58 28.30 22.82
CA LEU A 217 4.60 29.36 22.55
C LEU A 217 3.47 29.44 23.59
N LEU A 218 3.13 28.30 24.23
CA LEU A 218 2.18 28.26 25.33
C LEU A 218 2.75 28.65 26.69
N TRP A 219 3.93 29.28 26.72
CA TRP A 219 4.63 29.76 27.94
C TRP A 219 5.00 28.63 28.92
N LEU A 220 5.15 27.39 28.39
CA LEU A 220 5.39 26.19 29.21
C LEU A 220 6.89 25.82 29.28
N ASN A 221 7.84 26.67 28.87
CA ASN A 221 9.26 26.35 28.79
C ASN A 221 9.53 25.04 28.04
N GLY A 222 9.51 25.08 26.71
CA GLY A 222 9.63 23.90 25.84
C GLY A 222 10.83 23.00 26.13
N GLU A 223 11.93 23.55 26.67
CA GLU A 223 13.14 22.80 27.05
C GLU A 223 12.84 21.72 28.11
N GLN A 224 11.97 22.01 29.08
CA GLN A 224 11.63 21.09 30.17
C GLN A 224 10.90 19.83 29.65
N TYR A 225 10.33 19.89 28.45
CA TYR A 225 9.58 18.78 27.85
C TYR A 225 10.41 17.92 26.89
N ILE A 226 11.68 18.28 26.64
CA ILE A 226 12.57 17.51 25.77
C ILE A 226 12.77 16.09 26.31
N LEU A 227 13.19 15.98 27.57
CA LEU A 227 13.43 14.69 28.21
C LEU A 227 12.14 13.87 28.42
N PRO A 228 11.03 14.43 28.98
CA PRO A 228 9.75 13.74 29.03
C PRO A 228 9.30 13.21 27.67
N ARG A 229 9.45 13.98 26.60
CA ARG A 229 9.07 13.58 25.25
C ARG A 229 9.86 12.35 24.74
N LEU A 230 11.15 12.30 25.07
CA LEU A 230 11.98 11.14 24.74
C LEU A 230 11.52 9.89 25.52
N ILE A 231 11.27 10.03 26.83
CA ILE A 231 10.79 8.95 27.69
C ILE A 231 9.44 8.44 27.22
N ASP A 232 8.48 9.32 26.94
CA ASP A 232 7.16 8.96 26.43
C ASP A 232 7.24 8.19 25.11
N THR A 233 8.17 8.59 24.23
CA THR A 233 8.38 7.90 22.96
C THR A 233 8.95 6.51 23.17
N ILE A 234 9.92 6.34 24.06
CA ILE A 234 10.52 5.04 24.39
C ILE A 234 9.45 4.11 25.00
N ILE A 235 8.72 4.58 26.01
CA ILE A 235 7.66 3.80 26.67
C ILE A 235 6.58 3.40 25.66
N GLY A 236 6.10 4.36 24.84
CA GLY A 236 5.11 4.09 23.81
C GLY A 236 5.57 3.07 22.77
N CYS A 237 6.83 3.15 22.34
CA CYS A 237 7.44 2.18 21.42
C CYS A 237 7.57 0.78 22.05
N LEU A 238 7.95 0.67 23.32
CA LEU A 238 8.04 -0.59 24.03
C LEU A 238 6.67 -1.25 24.19
N ILE A 239 5.64 -0.48 24.57
CA ILE A 239 4.26 -0.98 24.68
C ILE A 239 3.76 -1.46 23.31
N ALA A 240 3.98 -0.67 22.24
CA ALA A 240 3.57 -1.04 20.89
C ALA A 240 4.30 -2.29 20.37
N PHE A 241 5.59 -2.43 20.67
CA PHE A 241 6.38 -3.61 20.30
C PHE A 241 5.89 -4.84 21.07
N GLY A 242 5.80 -4.77 22.41
CA GLY A 242 5.32 -5.86 23.25
C GLY A 242 3.91 -6.29 22.86
N GLY A 243 2.99 -5.34 22.65
CA GLY A 243 1.64 -5.66 22.21
C GLY A 243 1.58 -6.29 20.82
N THR A 244 2.51 -5.95 19.94
CA THR A 244 2.55 -6.55 18.59
C THR A 244 3.09 -7.98 18.63
N VAL A 245 4.03 -8.29 19.54
CA VAL A 245 4.65 -9.62 19.66
C VAL A 245 3.81 -10.56 20.52
N TRP A 246 3.20 -10.09 21.62
CA TRP A 246 2.52 -10.94 22.60
C TRP A 246 1.01 -10.99 22.46
N LEU A 247 0.38 -9.87 22.04
CA LEU A 247 -1.09 -9.80 21.90
C LEU A 247 -1.52 -10.18 20.48
N TRP A 248 -1.91 -11.44 20.29
CA TRP A 248 -2.39 -11.99 19.01
C TRP A 248 -1.47 -11.65 17.82
N PRO A 249 -0.24 -12.18 17.80
CA PRO A 249 0.68 -11.92 16.70
C PRO A 249 0.07 -12.36 15.37
N GLN A 250 0.09 -11.46 14.40
CA GLN A 250 -0.35 -11.74 13.03
C GLN A 250 0.89 -11.92 12.16
N TRP A 251 1.39 -13.14 12.11
CA TRP A 251 2.52 -13.50 11.26
C TRP A 251 2.08 -13.59 9.80
N GLN A 252 2.67 -12.78 8.95
CA GLN A 252 2.36 -12.76 7.52
C GLN A 252 2.92 -14.00 6.82
N SER A 253 4.00 -14.59 7.35
CA SER A 253 4.56 -15.85 6.87
C SER A 253 3.51 -16.98 6.85
N GLY A 254 2.64 -17.07 7.87
CA GLY A 254 1.53 -18.03 7.90
C GLY A 254 0.45 -17.79 6.86
N LEU A 255 0.27 -16.53 6.43
CA LEU A 255 -0.72 -16.15 5.41
C LEU A 255 -0.16 -16.21 3.98
N LEU A 256 1.16 -16.25 3.82
CA LEU A 256 1.83 -16.20 2.53
C LEU A 256 1.37 -17.32 1.58
N ARG A 257 1.27 -18.55 2.11
CA ARG A 257 0.81 -19.72 1.35
C ARG A 257 -0.63 -19.54 0.83
N LYS A 258 -1.51 -19.01 1.67
CA LYS A 258 -2.89 -18.71 1.29
C LYS A 258 -2.95 -17.62 0.23
N ASN A 259 -2.24 -16.52 0.45
CA ASN A 259 -2.21 -15.39 -0.49
C ASN A 259 -1.60 -15.79 -1.85
N ALA A 260 -0.62 -16.70 -1.85
CA ALA A 260 -0.05 -17.26 -3.07
C ALA A 260 -1.07 -18.12 -3.82
N HIS A 261 -1.84 -18.97 -3.11
CA HIS A 261 -2.90 -19.77 -3.69
C HIS A 261 -4.00 -18.90 -4.29
N ASP A 262 -4.47 -17.90 -3.54
CA ASP A 262 -5.51 -16.96 -3.99
C ASP A 262 -5.05 -16.17 -5.24
N ALA A 263 -3.76 -15.80 -5.31
CA ALA A 263 -3.20 -15.16 -6.49
C ALA A 263 -3.15 -16.11 -7.70
N LEU A 264 -2.70 -17.36 -7.51
CA LEU A 264 -2.66 -18.36 -8.58
C LEU A 264 -4.06 -18.64 -9.12
N GLU A 265 -5.05 -18.79 -8.23
CA GLU A 265 -6.45 -18.99 -8.63
C GLU A 265 -6.99 -17.81 -9.45
N ALA A 266 -6.69 -16.58 -9.00
CA ALA A 266 -7.06 -15.37 -9.73
C ALA A 266 -6.42 -15.31 -11.14
N TYR A 267 -5.15 -15.69 -11.27
CA TYR A 267 -4.47 -15.77 -12.56
C TYR A 267 -5.05 -16.86 -13.46
N GLN A 268 -5.30 -18.06 -12.92
CA GLN A 268 -5.90 -19.17 -13.67
C GLN A 268 -7.26 -18.80 -14.24
N GLU A 269 -8.10 -18.16 -13.44
CA GLU A 269 -9.42 -17.73 -13.86
C GLU A 269 -9.35 -16.61 -14.92
N ALA A 270 -8.41 -15.68 -14.77
CA ALA A 270 -8.16 -14.66 -15.80
C ALA A 270 -7.75 -15.28 -17.14
N ILE A 271 -6.87 -16.28 -17.11
CA ILE A 271 -6.45 -17.01 -18.31
C ILE A 271 -7.63 -17.75 -18.94
N ARG A 272 -8.45 -18.44 -18.14
CA ARG A 272 -9.66 -19.11 -18.62
C ARG A 272 -10.60 -18.15 -19.34
N LEU A 273 -10.88 -16.98 -18.74
CA LEU A 273 -11.76 -15.99 -19.34
C LEU A 273 -11.18 -15.41 -20.64
N ILE A 274 -9.86 -15.20 -20.72
CA ILE A 274 -9.19 -14.74 -21.94
C ILE A 274 -9.27 -15.80 -23.05
N LEU A 275 -9.16 -17.07 -22.69
CA LEU A 275 -9.20 -18.19 -23.61
C LEU A 275 -10.62 -18.71 -23.92
N SER A 276 -11.67 -18.21 -23.25
CA SER A 276 -13.06 -18.59 -23.51
C SER A 276 -13.51 -18.20 -24.92
N GLU A 277 -14.47 -18.89 -25.54
CA GLU A 277 -14.90 -18.65 -26.93
C GLU A 277 -15.58 -17.29 -27.12
N ASP A 278 -16.25 -16.76 -26.09
CA ASP A 278 -16.88 -15.43 -26.11
C ASP A 278 -16.51 -14.67 -24.82
N PRO A 279 -15.34 -13.99 -24.78
CA PRO A 279 -14.91 -13.26 -23.62
C PRO A 279 -15.74 -12.00 -23.42
N GLN A 280 -16.68 -12.05 -22.48
CA GLN A 280 -17.49 -10.92 -22.09
C GLN A 280 -16.62 -9.85 -21.42
N PRO A 281 -16.76 -8.54 -21.77
CA PRO A 281 -15.90 -7.48 -21.25
C PRO A 281 -16.07 -7.24 -19.74
N THR A 282 -17.27 -7.40 -19.21
CA THR A 282 -17.56 -7.15 -17.79
C THR A 282 -16.88 -8.16 -16.84
N PRO A 283 -17.00 -9.48 -17.05
CA PRO A 283 -16.27 -10.46 -16.26
C PRO A 283 -14.76 -10.28 -16.32
N LEU A 284 -14.22 -9.92 -17.50
CA LEU A 284 -12.79 -9.73 -17.68
C LEU A 284 -12.26 -8.52 -16.90
N ALA A 285 -13.02 -7.42 -16.84
CA ALA A 285 -12.66 -6.24 -16.05
C ALA A 285 -12.65 -6.54 -14.54
N TRP A 286 -13.64 -7.28 -14.04
CA TRP A 286 -13.68 -7.75 -12.67
C TRP A 286 -12.51 -8.67 -12.33
N GLN A 287 -12.22 -9.62 -13.22
CA GLN A 287 -11.12 -10.55 -13.02
C GLN A 287 -9.76 -9.85 -13.00
N ARG A 288 -9.57 -8.84 -13.84
CA ARG A 288 -8.37 -8.01 -13.82
C ARG A 288 -8.18 -7.28 -12.47
N MET A 289 -9.26 -6.71 -11.91
CA MET A 289 -9.22 -6.13 -10.56
C MET A 289 -8.86 -7.19 -9.51
N ARG A 290 -9.45 -8.38 -9.58
CA ARG A 290 -9.18 -9.48 -8.66
C ARG A 290 -7.72 -9.92 -8.73
N VAL A 291 -7.16 -10.05 -9.93
CA VAL A 291 -5.73 -10.35 -10.16
C VAL A 291 -4.84 -9.27 -9.54
N ASN A 292 -5.09 -8.00 -9.82
CA ASN A 292 -4.30 -6.90 -9.26
C ASN A 292 -4.37 -6.86 -7.72
N GLN A 293 -5.55 -7.08 -7.14
CA GLN A 293 -5.71 -7.12 -5.68
C GLN A 293 -4.97 -8.32 -5.08
N ALA A 294 -5.09 -9.50 -5.66
CA ALA A 294 -4.43 -10.71 -5.19
C ALA A 294 -2.90 -10.60 -5.32
N HIS A 295 -2.41 -10.05 -6.44
CA HIS A 295 -0.99 -9.77 -6.66
C HIS A 295 -0.43 -8.80 -5.61
N ASN A 296 -1.09 -7.66 -5.41
CA ASN A 296 -0.66 -6.67 -4.42
C ASN A 296 -0.71 -7.22 -3.00
N THR A 297 -1.71 -8.05 -2.68
CA THR A 297 -1.81 -8.70 -1.37
C THR A 297 -0.66 -9.68 -1.16
N LEU A 298 -0.34 -10.50 -2.16
CA LEU A 298 0.81 -11.42 -2.12
C LEU A 298 2.13 -10.67 -1.99
N TYR A 299 2.35 -9.65 -2.81
CA TYR A 299 3.57 -8.83 -2.77
C TYR A 299 3.77 -8.16 -1.41
N ASN A 300 2.72 -7.56 -0.85
CA ASN A 300 2.77 -6.92 0.46
C ASN A 300 3.00 -7.94 1.58
N SER A 301 2.35 -9.11 1.52
CA SER A 301 2.56 -10.17 2.52
C SER A 301 3.97 -10.77 2.46
N LEU A 302 4.55 -10.91 1.27
CA LEU A 302 5.94 -11.33 1.08
C LEU A 302 6.92 -10.34 1.68
N ASN A 303 6.78 -9.05 1.36
CA ASN A 303 7.64 -8.00 1.90
C ASN A 303 7.56 -7.90 3.44
N GLN A 304 6.39 -8.14 4.02
CA GLN A 304 6.22 -8.16 5.47
C GLN A 304 6.78 -9.44 6.09
N ALA A 305 6.57 -10.59 5.47
CA ALA A 305 7.10 -11.87 5.94
C ALA A 305 8.64 -11.88 5.96
N MET A 306 9.30 -11.30 4.95
CA MET A 306 10.77 -11.17 4.92
C MET A 306 11.35 -10.33 6.08
N GLN A 307 10.52 -9.52 6.75
CA GLN A 307 10.92 -8.74 7.93
C GLN A 307 10.66 -9.46 9.24
N GLU A 308 10.01 -10.62 9.20
CA GLU A 308 9.70 -11.43 10.39
C GLU A 308 10.90 -12.31 10.78
N PRO A 309 11.20 -12.43 12.10
CA PRO A 309 12.33 -13.26 12.56
C PRO A 309 12.19 -14.74 12.17
N ALA A 310 10.96 -15.25 12.13
CA ALA A 310 10.67 -16.65 11.80
C ALA A 310 10.84 -17.00 10.32
N PHE A 311 11.00 -16.02 9.43
CA PHE A 311 11.19 -16.25 8.00
C PHE A 311 12.66 -16.47 7.61
N ASN A 312 13.59 -15.99 8.47
CA ASN A 312 15.04 -16.07 8.25
C ASN A 312 15.69 -17.20 9.07
N SER A 313 14.93 -17.99 9.82
CA SER A 313 15.34 -19.19 10.55
C SER A 313 14.92 -20.45 9.77
#